data_1f9836a14910248a197aa93c59816754
#
_entry.id   1f9836a14910248a197aa93c59816754
#
_cell.length_a   1.000
_cell.length_b   1.000
_cell.length_c   1.000
_cell.angle_alpha   90.00
_cell.angle_beta   90.00
_cell.angle_gamma   90.00
#
_symmetry.space_group_name_H-M   'P 1'
#
loop_
_entity.id
_entity.type
_entity.pdbx_description
1 polymer ?
#
loop_
_entity_poly.entity_id
_entity_poly.type
_entity_poly.pdbx_seq_one_letter_code
_entity_poly.pdbx_strand_id
1 'polypeptide(L)'
;MITTFHQKRIRGVLGVLPENEYDYDEETKPFQDIHTKRLKRIMGYGKRRAAKSKTTTSDLCVYGFDYVLKHNWIKKEEIGAVVVVTISPDHYVPHVSNIIHGEFDLPHDVVCVDIPQACAGYIMGLMEACMLLEHMPKDKKVVLFTGDVLCRKEKETPLAYPSFGGDGASVSIIENDSEAGDIFLSLYNDGANRNALIIPAGGFRLPRSPETDVMMDIGDGTMRTQNCMWMDGSGVFNFVQREVPPMVEELLSYGCLLYTSPSPRDYAAS
;
A
#
# COMPACT_ATOMS: atom_id res chain seq x y z
N MET A 1 -7.58 18.72 -0.99
CA MET A 1 -8.35 18.73 0.26
C MET A 1 -7.37 18.56 1.41
N ILE A 2 -7.40 19.48 2.36
CA ILE A 2 -6.67 19.33 3.63
C ILE A 2 -7.71 19.17 4.74
N THR A 3 -7.45 18.29 5.70
CA THR A 3 -8.32 18.02 6.84
C THR A 3 -7.50 17.75 8.10
N THR A 4 -8.11 17.98 9.25
CA THR A 4 -7.54 17.68 10.57
C THR A 4 -8.42 16.72 11.32
N PHE A 5 -7.81 15.70 11.91
CA PHE A 5 -8.47 14.82 12.85
C PHE A 5 -7.85 15.02 14.24
N HIS A 6 -8.68 15.45 15.19
CA HIS A 6 -8.25 15.75 16.55
C HIS A 6 -8.23 14.48 17.40
N GLN A 7 -7.26 14.38 18.31
CA GLN A 7 -7.21 13.33 19.32
C GLN A 7 -7.26 11.93 18.72
N LYS A 8 -6.54 11.70 17.62
CA LYS A 8 -6.37 10.40 16.99
C LYS A 8 -4.93 9.94 17.12
N ARG A 9 -4.74 8.64 17.33
CA ARG A 9 -3.43 8.04 17.44
C ARG A 9 -3.31 6.75 16.63
N ILE A 10 -2.18 6.59 15.97
CA ILE A 10 -1.73 5.28 15.50
C ILE A 10 -1.04 4.63 16.71
N ARG A 11 -1.74 3.71 17.37
CA ARG A 11 -1.26 3.04 18.59
C ARG A 11 -0.08 2.12 18.31
N GLY A 12 -0.08 1.44 17.17
CA GLY A 12 0.97 0.52 16.77
C GLY A 12 0.81 0.06 15.35
N VAL A 13 1.92 -0.35 14.76
CA VAL A 13 2.01 -0.90 13.40
C VAL A 13 2.83 -2.17 13.43
N LEU A 14 2.29 -3.25 12.86
CA LEU A 14 2.97 -4.53 12.64
C LEU A 14 3.16 -4.75 11.14
N GLY A 15 4.40 -4.98 10.71
CA GLY A 15 4.70 -5.43 9.35
C GLY A 15 4.71 -6.96 9.26
N VAL A 16 4.16 -7.50 8.18
CA VAL A 16 4.11 -8.93 7.86
C VAL A 16 4.81 -9.16 6.54
N LEU A 17 5.86 -9.96 6.57
CA LEU A 17 6.66 -10.28 5.38
C LEU A 17 6.62 -11.79 5.11
N PRO A 18 6.49 -12.22 3.85
CA PRO A 18 6.64 -13.63 3.49
C PRO A 18 8.02 -14.19 3.83
N GLU A 19 8.08 -15.50 3.98
CA GLU A 19 9.32 -16.22 4.32
C GLU A 19 10.34 -16.22 3.17
N ASN A 20 9.87 -16.38 1.92
CA ASN A 20 10.78 -16.52 0.78
C ASN A 20 11.48 -15.20 0.50
N GLU A 21 12.81 -15.25 0.47
CA GLU A 21 13.68 -14.13 0.16
C GLU A 21 14.34 -14.33 -1.21
N TYR A 22 14.40 -13.27 -1.99
CA TYR A 22 15.04 -13.22 -3.30
C TYR A 22 16.05 -12.09 -3.31
N ASP A 23 17.24 -12.37 -3.85
CA ASP A 23 18.32 -11.39 -3.97
C ASP A 23 18.28 -10.74 -5.36
N TYR A 24 18.33 -9.41 -5.41
CA TYR A 24 18.25 -8.65 -6.65
C TYR A 24 19.40 -9.01 -7.61
N ASP A 25 20.61 -9.18 -7.12
CA ASP A 25 21.77 -9.47 -7.98
C ASP A 25 21.66 -10.88 -8.59
N GLU A 26 21.11 -11.84 -7.84
CA GLU A 26 20.86 -13.18 -8.35
C GLU A 26 19.77 -13.18 -9.42
N GLU A 27 18.67 -12.48 -9.19
CA GLU A 27 17.54 -12.38 -10.12
C GLU A 27 17.90 -11.61 -11.40
N THR A 28 18.81 -10.64 -11.32
CA THR A 28 19.23 -9.81 -12.47
C THR A 28 20.44 -10.36 -13.20
N LYS A 29 21.05 -11.46 -12.76
CA LYS A 29 22.21 -12.08 -13.47
C LYS A 29 21.98 -12.27 -14.98
N PRO A 30 20.81 -12.72 -15.45
CA PRO A 30 20.55 -12.86 -16.88
C PRO A 30 20.50 -11.55 -17.65
N PHE A 31 20.28 -10.41 -16.97
CA PHE A 31 20.03 -9.08 -17.53
C PHE A 31 21.19 -8.12 -17.25
N GLN A 32 22.42 -8.58 -17.10
CA GLN A 32 23.56 -7.79 -16.65
C GLN A 32 23.95 -6.66 -17.60
N ASP A 33 23.07 -5.69 -17.75
CA ASP A 33 23.31 -4.46 -18.48
C ASP A 33 23.58 -3.26 -17.52
N ILE A 34 23.96 -2.15 -18.12
CA ILE A 34 24.24 -0.92 -17.38
C ILE A 34 22.97 -0.36 -16.70
N HIS A 35 21.78 -0.71 -17.25
CA HIS A 35 20.50 -0.23 -16.77
C HIS A 35 20.11 -0.88 -15.43
N THR A 36 20.23 -2.19 -15.28
CA THR A 36 19.97 -2.91 -14.01
C THR A 36 20.87 -2.42 -12.88
N LYS A 37 22.17 -2.20 -13.17
CA LYS A 37 23.11 -1.65 -12.19
C LYS A 37 22.76 -0.21 -11.76
N ARG A 38 22.31 0.61 -12.72
CA ARG A 38 21.88 1.98 -12.45
C ARG A 38 20.61 1.98 -11.60
N LEU A 39 19.60 1.15 -11.92
CA LEU A 39 18.37 1.01 -11.17
C LEU A 39 18.65 0.57 -9.73
N LYS A 40 19.49 -0.44 -9.52
CA LYS A 40 19.89 -0.87 -8.18
C LYS A 40 20.43 0.29 -7.35
N ARG A 41 21.30 1.10 -7.92
CA ARG A 41 21.92 2.23 -7.21
C ARG A 41 20.93 3.34 -6.88
N ILE A 42 20.01 3.67 -7.81
CA ILE A 42 19.05 4.75 -7.64
C ILE A 42 17.93 4.33 -6.67
N MET A 43 17.43 3.11 -6.82
CA MET A 43 16.25 2.61 -6.09
C MET A 43 16.63 1.88 -4.79
N GLY A 44 17.92 1.60 -4.58
CA GLY A 44 18.37 0.89 -3.38
C GLY A 44 17.96 -0.58 -3.34
N TYR A 45 17.71 -1.21 -4.49
CA TYR A 45 17.29 -2.61 -4.54
C TYR A 45 18.36 -3.54 -3.92
N GLY A 46 17.91 -4.43 -3.03
CA GLY A 46 18.74 -5.43 -2.40
C GLY A 46 17.99 -6.77 -2.37
N LYS A 47 17.35 -7.04 -1.26
CA LYS A 47 16.54 -8.26 -1.07
C LYS A 47 15.06 -7.91 -1.07
N ARG A 48 14.23 -8.80 -1.61
CA ARG A 48 12.78 -8.71 -1.57
C ARG A 48 12.16 -9.98 -1.01
N ARG A 49 10.96 -9.87 -0.46
CA ARG A 49 10.18 -11.01 0.00
C ARG A 49 9.02 -11.26 -0.95
N ALA A 50 8.73 -12.54 -1.24
CA ALA A 50 7.60 -12.90 -2.08
C ALA A 50 6.83 -14.08 -1.47
N ALA A 51 5.52 -14.01 -1.56
CA ALA A 51 4.61 -15.02 -1.05
C ALA A 51 4.72 -16.34 -1.83
N LYS A 52 4.37 -17.45 -1.17
CA LYS A 52 4.21 -18.75 -1.83
C LYS A 52 3.04 -18.70 -2.82
N SER A 53 3.01 -19.61 -3.78
CA SER A 53 2.04 -19.57 -4.91
C SER A 53 0.56 -19.57 -4.51
N LYS A 54 0.21 -20.05 -3.33
CA LYS A 54 -1.17 -20.09 -2.81
C LYS A 54 -1.47 -19.04 -1.74
N THR A 55 -0.46 -18.34 -1.23
CA THR A 55 -0.66 -17.31 -0.22
C THR A 55 -1.34 -16.09 -0.83
N THR A 56 -2.35 -15.58 -0.18
CA THR A 56 -3.14 -14.43 -0.60
C THR A 56 -2.92 -13.22 0.31
N THR A 57 -3.50 -12.09 -0.06
CA THR A 57 -3.47 -10.88 0.78
C THR A 57 -4.16 -11.13 2.12
N SER A 58 -5.31 -11.82 2.13
CA SER A 58 -6.00 -12.13 3.38
C SER A 58 -5.16 -13.01 4.30
N ASP A 59 -4.43 -14.01 3.78
CA ASP A 59 -3.57 -14.88 4.58
C ASP A 59 -2.51 -14.09 5.36
N LEU A 60 -1.88 -13.10 4.70
CA LEU A 60 -0.89 -12.24 5.36
C LEU A 60 -1.53 -11.33 6.42
N CYS A 61 -2.70 -10.79 6.12
CA CYS A 61 -3.46 -9.96 7.07
C CYS A 61 -3.90 -10.79 8.29
N VAL A 62 -4.46 -11.98 8.07
CA VAL A 62 -4.87 -12.93 9.12
C VAL A 62 -3.68 -13.30 10.00
N TYR A 63 -2.54 -13.65 9.40
CA TYR A 63 -1.32 -13.96 10.15
C TYR A 63 -0.89 -12.80 11.07
N GLY A 64 -0.88 -11.58 10.53
CA GLY A 64 -0.52 -10.40 11.32
C GLY A 64 -1.55 -10.09 12.42
N PHE A 65 -2.83 -10.26 12.12
CA PHE A 65 -3.87 -9.97 13.09
C PHE A 65 -3.94 -11.00 14.23
N ASP A 66 -3.70 -12.28 13.93
CA ASP A 66 -3.54 -13.32 14.93
C ASP A 66 -2.42 -12.99 15.93
N TYR A 67 -1.28 -12.50 15.41
CA TYR A 67 -0.18 -12.02 16.25
C TYR A 67 -0.61 -10.86 17.16
N VAL A 68 -1.30 -9.86 16.61
CA VAL A 68 -1.78 -8.67 17.33
C VAL A 68 -2.73 -9.06 18.46
N LEU A 69 -3.67 -9.98 18.19
CA LEU A 69 -4.62 -10.47 19.21
C LEU A 69 -3.92 -11.31 20.28
N LYS A 70 -3.05 -12.24 19.90
CA LYS A 70 -2.30 -13.11 20.84
C LYS A 70 -1.38 -12.33 21.79
N HIS A 71 -0.87 -11.19 21.33
CA HIS A 71 -0.03 -10.32 22.15
C HIS A 71 -0.80 -9.20 22.85
N ASN A 72 -2.13 -9.26 22.86
CA ASN A 72 -3.02 -8.33 23.55
C ASN A 72 -2.80 -6.84 23.15
N TRP A 73 -2.46 -6.57 21.88
CA TRP A 73 -2.42 -5.19 21.40
C TRP A 73 -3.81 -4.58 21.33
N ILE A 74 -4.82 -5.41 21.05
CA ILE A 74 -6.25 -5.06 21.00
C ILE A 74 -7.07 -6.29 21.39
N LYS A 75 -8.26 -6.08 21.95
CA LYS A 75 -9.26 -7.12 22.17
C LYS A 75 -10.34 -7.02 21.08
N LYS A 76 -10.98 -8.14 20.75
CA LYS A 76 -12.03 -8.19 19.72
C LYS A 76 -13.19 -7.24 20.02
N GLU A 77 -13.54 -7.10 21.29
CA GLU A 77 -14.64 -6.25 21.76
C GLU A 77 -14.35 -4.75 21.59
N GLU A 78 -13.08 -4.37 21.48
CA GLU A 78 -12.64 -2.99 21.23
C GLU A 78 -12.72 -2.62 19.74
N ILE A 79 -12.90 -3.60 18.85
CA ILE A 79 -12.89 -3.36 17.40
C ILE A 79 -14.24 -2.77 16.98
N GLY A 80 -14.21 -1.62 16.32
CA GLY A 80 -15.38 -1.00 15.71
C GLY A 80 -15.38 -1.14 14.18
N ALA A 81 -14.18 -1.23 13.58
CA ALA A 81 -14.06 -1.43 12.13
C ALA A 81 -12.78 -2.19 11.74
N VAL A 82 -12.88 -2.89 10.62
CA VAL A 82 -11.80 -3.49 9.84
C VAL A 82 -11.76 -2.78 8.49
N VAL A 83 -10.68 -2.07 8.23
CA VAL A 83 -10.42 -1.39 6.95
C VAL A 83 -9.26 -2.09 6.26
N VAL A 84 -9.43 -2.51 5.02
CA VAL A 84 -8.38 -3.17 4.23
C VAL A 84 -8.08 -2.36 2.99
N VAL A 85 -6.81 -2.09 2.76
CA VAL A 85 -6.32 -1.44 1.54
C VAL A 85 -5.52 -2.44 0.73
N THR A 86 -6.00 -2.76 -0.47
CA THR A 86 -5.33 -3.70 -1.37
C THR A 86 -5.75 -3.49 -2.83
N ILE A 87 -4.84 -3.77 -3.76
CA ILE A 87 -5.14 -3.93 -5.21
C ILE A 87 -5.03 -5.38 -5.67
N SER A 88 -4.77 -6.31 -4.73
CA SER A 88 -4.70 -7.74 -4.99
C SER A 88 -5.63 -8.52 -4.04
N PRO A 89 -6.95 -8.22 -4.04
CA PRO A 89 -7.89 -8.95 -3.21
C PRO A 89 -7.95 -10.43 -3.61
N ASP A 90 -8.28 -11.29 -2.67
CA ASP A 90 -8.45 -12.74 -2.90
C ASP A 90 -9.53 -13.01 -3.95
N HIS A 91 -10.64 -12.28 -3.84
CA HIS A 91 -11.82 -12.37 -4.68
C HIS A 91 -12.39 -10.99 -4.97
N TYR A 92 -13.19 -10.86 -6.03
CA TYR A 92 -14.03 -9.66 -6.19
C TYR A 92 -15.11 -9.57 -5.10
N VAL A 93 -15.63 -10.72 -4.65
CA VAL A 93 -16.59 -10.89 -3.56
C VAL A 93 -16.37 -12.28 -2.96
N PRO A 94 -16.31 -12.43 -1.62
CA PRO A 94 -16.37 -11.38 -0.60
C PRO A 94 -15.09 -10.52 -0.54
N HIS A 95 -15.21 -9.36 0.08
CA HIS A 95 -14.08 -8.47 0.34
C HIS A 95 -13.12 -9.07 1.36
N VAL A 96 -11.87 -8.65 1.36
CA VAL A 96 -10.83 -9.14 2.28
C VAL A 96 -11.18 -8.82 3.74
N SER A 97 -11.77 -7.65 4.01
CA SER A 97 -12.26 -7.28 5.35
C SER A 97 -13.30 -8.25 5.88
N ASN A 98 -14.21 -8.75 5.02
CA ASN A 98 -15.20 -9.76 5.42
C ASN A 98 -14.58 -11.13 5.67
N ILE A 99 -13.53 -11.50 4.92
CA ILE A 99 -12.77 -12.73 5.18
C ILE A 99 -12.12 -12.65 6.56
N ILE A 100 -11.44 -11.55 6.87
CA ILE A 100 -10.81 -11.33 8.18
C ILE A 100 -11.87 -11.35 9.29
N HIS A 101 -13.01 -10.67 9.09
CA HIS A 101 -14.11 -10.65 10.06
C HIS A 101 -14.57 -12.07 10.41
N GLY A 102 -14.82 -12.92 9.39
CA GLY A 102 -15.27 -14.29 9.58
C GLY A 102 -14.20 -15.20 10.20
N GLU A 103 -12.92 -15.06 9.78
CA GLU A 103 -11.82 -15.88 10.32
C GLU A 103 -11.64 -15.70 11.82
N PHE A 104 -11.87 -14.50 12.33
CA PHE A 104 -11.72 -14.19 13.76
C PHE A 104 -13.04 -14.17 14.53
N ASP A 105 -14.16 -14.50 13.92
CA ASP A 105 -15.49 -14.42 14.54
C ASP A 105 -15.65 -13.09 15.30
N LEU A 106 -15.47 -11.98 14.56
CA LEU A 106 -15.61 -10.64 15.13
C LEU A 106 -17.08 -10.31 15.41
N PRO A 107 -17.39 -9.38 16.35
CA PRO A 107 -18.74 -8.95 16.60
C PRO A 107 -19.47 -8.46 15.32
N HIS A 108 -20.75 -8.77 15.20
CA HIS A 108 -21.54 -8.48 14.00
C HIS A 108 -21.73 -6.97 13.71
N ASP A 109 -21.49 -6.12 14.69
CA ASP A 109 -21.53 -4.66 14.58
C ASP A 109 -20.20 -4.03 14.11
N VAL A 110 -19.18 -4.85 13.81
CA VAL A 110 -17.91 -4.38 13.24
C VAL A 110 -18.11 -4.00 11.78
N VAL A 111 -17.77 -2.77 11.43
CA VAL A 111 -17.81 -2.26 10.05
C VAL A 111 -16.67 -2.88 9.24
N CYS A 112 -16.96 -3.39 8.04
CA CYS A 112 -15.99 -3.96 7.12
C CYS A 112 -15.90 -3.12 5.84
N VAL A 113 -14.72 -2.62 5.50
CA VAL A 113 -14.48 -1.77 4.32
C VAL A 113 -13.21 -2.19 3.60
N ASP A 114 -13.28 -2.35 2.28
CA ASP A 114 -12.09 -2.49 1.43
C ASP A 114 -11.91 -1.25 0.55
N ILE A 115 -10.68 -0.79 0.46
CA ILE A 115 -10.26 0.37 -0.35
C ILE A 115 -9.32 -0.13 -1.45
N PRO A 116 -9.75 -0.13 -2.73
CA PRO A 116 -8.91 -0.57 -3.85
C PRO A 116 -7.94 0.52 -4.29
N GLN A 117 -6.97 0.83 -3.42
CA GLN A 117 -5.93 1.83 -3.64
C GLN A 117 -4.55 1.18 -3.57
N ALA A 118 -3.61 1.72 -4.35
CA ALA A 118 -2.21 1.30 -4.36
C ALA A 118 -1.37 2.15 -3.38
N CYS A 119 -0.30 2.79 -3.87
CA CYS A 119 0.72 3.47 -3.06
C CYS A 119 0.17 4.52 -2.08
N ALA A 120 -0.85 5.28 -2.48
CA ALA A 120 -1.52 6.27 -1.61
C ALA A 120 -2.53 5.65 -0.64
N GLY A 121 -2.73 4.32 -0.70
CA GLY A 121 -3.79 3.62 0.00
C GLY A 121 -3.69 3.70 1.50
N TYR A 122 -2.49 3.68 2.09
CA TYR A 122 -2.34 3.82 3.53
C TYR A 122 -2.93 5.14 4.05
N ILE A 123 -2.66 6.24 3.34
CA ILE A 123 -3.19 7.57 3.71
C ILE A 123 -4.72 7.61 3.56
N MET A 124 -5.27 6.99 2.50
CA MET A 124 -6.72 6.86 2.31
C MET A 124 -7.35 6.03 3.42
N GLY A 125 -6.74 4.88 3.75
CA GLY A 125 -7.20 4.02 4.85
C GLY A 125 -7.12 4.69 6.22
N LEU A 126 -6.07 5.49 6.47
CA LEU A 126 -5.94 6.25 7.70
C LEU A 126 -7.04 7.34 7.80
N MET A 127 -7.33 8.02 6.70
CA MET A 127 -8.45 8.97 6.64
C MET A 127 -9.78 8.27 6.96
N GLU A 128 -10.07 7.16 6.30
CA GLU A 128 -11.28 6.37 6.55
C GLU A 128 -11.37 5.93 8.02
N ALA A 129 -10.27 5.41 8.58
CA ALA A 129 -10.23 5.01 9.98
C ALA A 129 -10.54 6.19 10.93
N CYS A 130 -9.96 7.36 10.68
CA CYS A 130 -10.22 8.56 11.48
C CYS A 130 -11.68 9.02 11.35
N MET A 131 -12.26 9.00 10.14
CA MET A 131 -13.66 9.34 9.90
C MET A 131 -14.62 8.39 10.63
N LEU A 132 -14.35 7.10 10.59
CA LEU A 132 -15.14 6.10 11.31
C LEU A 132 -15.08 6.33 12.82
N LEU A 133 -13.91 6.63 13.37
CA LEU A 133 -13.73 6.91 14.80
C LEU A 133 -14.49 8.17 15.29
N GLU A 134 -14.79 9.13 14.41
CA GLU A 134 -15.65 10.29 14.79
C GLU A 134 -17.08 9.88 15.14
N HIS A 135 -17.56 8.77 14.57
CA HIS A 135 -18.93 8.30 14.69
C HIS A 135 -19.10 7.03 15.53
N MET A 136 -18.01 6.51 16.07
CA MET A 136 -18.01 5.32 16.93
C MET A 136 -17.92 5.69 18.43
N PRO A 137 -18.32 4.77 19.34
CA PRO A 137 -18.01 4.91 20.76
C PRO A 137 -16.51 5.13 20.98
N LYS A 138 -16.17 5.97 21.95
CA LYS A 138 -14.77 6.44 22.16
C LYS A 138 -13.77 5.33 22.51
N ASP A 139 -14.24 4.23 23.05
CA ASP A 139 -13.46 3.03 23.40
C ASP A 139 -13.22 2.10 22.21
N LYS A 140 -13.93 2.31 21.11
CA LYS A 140 -13.74 1.53 19.88
C LYS A 140 -12.49 1.99 19.12
N LYS A 141 -11.91 1.02 18.41
CA LYS A 141 -10.71 1.17 17.61
C LYS A 141 -10.95 0.68 16.18
N VAL A 142 -10.16 1.18 15.25
CA VAL A 142 -10.15 0.70 13.87
C VAL A 142 -8.86 -0.08 13.64
N VAL A 143 -8.98 -1.26 13.05
CA VAL A 143 -7.84 -2.04 12.58
C VAL A 143 -7.71 -1.80 11.07
N LEU A 144 -6.65 -1.13 10.68
CA LEU A 144 -6.31 -0.84 9.30
C LEU A 144 -5.26 -1.84 8.81
N PHE A 145 -5.61 -2.57 7.79
CA PHE A 145 -4.71 -3.46 7.06
C PHE A 145 -4.29 -2.83 5.75
N THR A 146 -3.04 -2.99 5.38
CA THR A 146 -2.58 -2.78 4.01
C THR A 146 -1.80 -4.00 3.57
N GLY A 147 -1.98 -4.44 2.34
CA GLY A 147 -1.24 -5.60 1.87
C GLY A 147 -1.46 -5.87 0.40
N ASP A 148 -0.43 -6.39 -0.24
CA ASP A 148 -0.50 -6.84 -1.62
C ASP A 148 0.38 -8.06 -1.86
N VAL A 149 -0.12 -8.95 -2.73
CA VAL A 149 0.56 -10.15 -3.24
C VAL A 149 0.58 -10.07 -4.77
N LEU A 150 1.51 -9.28 -5.31
CA LEU A 150 1.61 -8.98 -6.73
C LEU A 150 2.70 -9.77 -7.46
N CYS A 151 3.73 -10.25 -6.73
CA CYS A 151 4.88 -10.95 -7.32
C CYS A 151 4.50 -12.19 -8.12
N ARG A 152 3.34 -12.80 -7.84
CA ARG A 152 2.83 -13.96 -8.57
C ARG A 152 2.43 -13.59 -10.01
N LYS A 153 1.69 -12.50 -10.19
CA LYS A 153 1.28 -12.01 -11.52
C LYS A 153 2.48 -11.68 -12.39
N GLU A 154 3.55 -11.20 -11.77
CA GLU A 154 4.77 -10.84 -12.48
C GLU A 154 5.59 -12.06 -12.90
N LYS A 155 5.57 -13.17 -12.14
CA LYS A 155 6.24 -14.43 -12.50
C LYS A 155 5.56 -15.18 -13.65
N GLU A 156 4.25 -15.03 -13.79
CA GLU A 156 3.48 -15.68 -14.87
C GLU A 156 3.70 -15.01 -16.24
N THR A 157 4.34 -13.85 -16.26
CA THR A 157 4.58 -13.09 -17.48
C THR A 157 6.08 -13.02 -17.74
N PRO A 158 6.56 -13.37 -18.96
CA PRO A 158 7.95 -13.16 -19.33
C PRO A 158 8.24 -11.67 -19.30
N LEU A 159 8.87 -11.20 -18.23
CA LEU A 159 9.30 -9.80 -18.11
C LEU A 159 10.69 -9.68 -18.73
N ALA A 160 10.92 -8.58 -19.45
CA ALA A 160 12.25 -8.19 -19.87
C ALA A 160 13.18 -7.92 -18.69
N TYR A 161 12.59 -7.61 -17.52
CA TYR A 161 13.30 -7.38 -16.26
C TYR A 161 12.54 -8.04 -15.10
N PRO A 162 13.25 -8.51 -14.05
CA PRO A 162 12.61 -9.08 -12.87
C PRO A 162 11.75 -8.03 -12.15
N SER A 163 10.73 -8.52 -11.47
CA SER A 163 9.94 -7.70 -10.56
C SER A 163 10.81 -7.12 -9.46
N PHE A 164 10.65 -5.84 -9.21
CA PHE A 164 11.34 -5.15 -8.11
C PHE A 164 10.46 -4.96 -6.89
N GLY A 165 9.17 -5.31 -6.99
CA GLY A 165 8.24 -5.30 -5.88
C GLY A 165 8.40 -6.52 -4.97
N GLY A 166 8.05 -6.37 -3.70
CA GLY A 166 7.85 -7.45 -2.74
C GLY A 166 6.38 -7.62 -2.41
N ASP A 167 6.04 -8.78 -1.83
CA ASP A 167 4.75 -9.02 -1.21
C ASP A 167 4.85 -8.74 0.28
N GLY A 168 3.74 -8.30 0.88
CA GLY A 168 3.69 -8.04 2.31
C GLY A 168 2.34 -7.50 2.76
N ALA A 169 2.17 -7.42 4.05
CA ALA A 169 1.02 -6.76 4.67
C ALA A 169 1.44 -5.96 5.90
N SER A 170 0.56 -5.12 6.38
CA SER A 170 0.70 -4.46 7.67
C SER A 170 -0.63 -4.42 8.41
N VAL A 171 -0.55 -4.35 9.74
CA VAL A 171 -1.69 -4.16 10.63
C VAL A 171 -1.42 -2.92 11.47
N SER A 172 -2.26 -1.92 11.35
CA SER A 172 -2.21 -0.69 12.15
C SER A 172 -3.44 -0.58 13.03
N ILE A 173 -3.27 -0.17 14.29
CA ILE A 173 -4.37 0.08 15.22
C ILE A 173 -4.51 1.58 15.37
N ILE A 174 -5.69 2.11 15.04
CA ILE A 174 -6.03 3.52 15.16
C ILE A 174 -7.09 3.68 16.25
N GLU A 175 -6.91 4.65 17.14
CA GLU A 175 -7.78 4.88 18.28
C GLU A 175 -8.01 6.35 18.55
N ASN A 176 -9.06 6.65 19.33
CA ASN A 176 -9.21 7.94 19.98
C ASN A 176 -8.26 8.00 21.19
N ASP A 177 -7.54 9.11 21.35
CA ASP A 177 -6.65 9.36 22.48
C ASP A 177 -6.67 10.85 22.81
N SER A 178 -7.20 11.21 23.98
CA SER A 178 -7.31 12.60 24.41
C SER A 178 -5.99 13.32 24.60
N GLU A 179 -4.91 12.57 24.80
CA GLU A 179 -3.55 13.11 24.97
C GLU A 179 -2.76 13.17 23.65
N ALA A 180 -3.32 12.60 22.56
CA ALA A 180 -2.68 12.64 21.26
C ALA A 180 -2.85 14.01 20.60
N GLY A 181 -1.84 14.38 19.80
CA GLY A 181 -1.91 15.52 18.89
C GLY A 181 -2.86 15.31 17.72
N ASP A 182 -2.89 16.32 16.86
CA ASP A 182 -3.72 16.27 15.65
C ASP A 182 -3.03 15.48 14.53
N ILE A 183 -3.85 14.83 13.70
CA ILE A 183 -3.41 14.23 12.44
C ILE A 183 -3.86 15.16 11.31
N PHE A 184 -2.90 15.70 10.57
CA PHE A 184 -3.14 16.52 9.38
C PHE A 184 -3.02 15.64 8.13
N LEU A 185 -4.03 15.64 7.27
CA LEU A 185 -4.03 14.89 6.02
C LEU A 185 -4.29 15.81 4.83
N SER A 186 -3.54 15.58 3.75
CA SER A 186 -3.71 16.25 2.47
C SER A 186 -3.88 15.23 1.35
N LEU A 187 -4.93 15.37 0.56
CA LEU A 187 -5.27 14.46 -0.54
C LEU A 187 -5.55 15.25 -1.82
N TYR A 188 -4.87 14.84 -2.90
CA TYR A 188 -5.06 15.35 -4.24
C TYR A 188 -5.14 14.19 -5.24
N ASN A 189 -5.91 14.35 -6.30
CA ASN A 189 -6.09 13.35 -7.34
C ASN A 189 -5.92 13.98 -8.71
N ASP A 190 -5.14 13.34 -9.58
CA ASP A 190 -5.01 13.70 -10.99
C ASP A 190 -5.57 12.57 -11.86
N GLY A 191 -6.87 12.62 -12.11
CA GLY A 191 -7.56 11.64 -12.96
C GLY A 191 -7.28 11.81 -14.46
N ALA A 192 -6.73 12.94 -14.90
CA ALA A 192 -6.38 13.17 -16.31
C ALA A 192 -5.23 12.24 -16.73
N ASN A 193 -4.26 12.00 -15.84
CA ASN A 193 -3.09 11.17 -16.09
C ASN A 193 -3.27 9.69 -15.63
N ARG A 194 -4.48 9.20 -15.52
CA ARG A 194 -4.82 7.85 -15.05
C ARG A 194 -4.09 6.70 -15.74
N ASN A 195 -3.63 6.93 -16.99
CA ASN A 195 -2.93 5.90 -17.77
C ASN A 195 -1.41 5.89 -17.53
N ALA A 196 -0.85 6.84 -16.76
CA ALA A 196 0.58 6.87 -16.46
C ALA A 196 1.02 5.66 -15.62
N LEU A 197 0.10 5.05 -14.86
CA LEU A 197 0.30 3.80 -14.14
C LEU A 197 -0.98 2.98 -14.22
N ILE A 198 -0.96 1.88 -14.98
CA ILE A 198 -2.15 1.09 -15.29
C ILE A 198 -1.83 -0.39 -15.45
N ILE A 199 -2.76 -1.27 -15.07
CA ILE A 199 -2.84 -2.66 -15.53
C ILE A 199 -4.00 -2.71 -16.52
N PRO A 200 -3.75 -2.77 -17.84
CA PRO A 200 -4.82 -2.61 -18.84
C PRO A 200 -5.88 -3.69 -18.81
N ALA A 201 -5.47 -4.95 -18.59
CA ALA A 201 -6.36 -6.11 -18.64
C ALA A 201 -6.48 -6.84 -17.29
N GLY A 202 -7.46 -7.72 -17.19
CA GLY A 202 -7.76 -8.50 -16.00
C GLY A 202 -8.91 -7.96 -15.17
N GLY A 203 -9.47 -6.80 -15.55
CA GLY A 203 -10.71 -6.25 -14.98
C GLY A 203 -11.90 -6.42 -15.93
N PHE A 204 -13.06 -5.86 -15.56
CA PHE A 204 -14.30 -5.98 -16.35
C PHE A 204 -14.25 -5.22 -17.69
N ARG A 205 -13.45 -4.17 -17.81
CA ARG A 205 -13.32 -3.40 -19.07
C ARG A 205 -12.60 -4.21 -20.15
N LEU A 206 -11.56 -4.94 -19.76
CA LEU A 206 -10.76 -5.79 -20.62
C LEU A 206 -10.43 -7.06 -19.84
N PRO A 207 -11.27 -8.11 -19.95
CA PRO A 207 -10.99 -9.38 -19.30
C PRO A 207 -9.71 -10.03 -19.83
N ARG A 208 -9.05 -10.83 -19.00
CA ARG A 208 -7.89 -11.60 -19.41
C ARG A 208 -8.26 -12.59 -20.53
N SER A 209 -7.45 -12.64 -21.59
CA SER A 209 -7.63 -13.52 -22.74
C SER A 209 -6.26 -13.85 -23.34
N PRO A 210 -6.17 -14.84 -24.28
CA PRO A 210 -4.93 -15.13 -24.99
C PRO A 210 -4.34 -13.90 -25.71
N GLU A 211 -5.19 -13.00 -26.21
CA GLU A 211 -4.76 -11.77 -26.89
C GLU A 211 -4.11 -10.79 -25.92
N THR A 212 -4.59 -10.70 -24.67
CA THR A 212 -4.00 -9.85 -23.64
C THR A 212 -2.70 -10.39 -23.06
N ASP A 213 -2.40 -11.68 -23.29
CA ASP A 213 -1.12 -12.33 -22.91
C ASP A 213 -0.01 -12.14 -23.97
N VAL A 214 -0.32 -11.50 -25.11
CA VAL A 214 0.69 -11.22 -26.15
C VAL A 214 1.64 -10.11 -25.68
N MET A 215 2.94 -10.36 -25.83
CA MET A 215 3.98 -9.37 -25.55
C MET A 215 3.94 -8.25 -26.58
N MET A 216 3.94 -7.00 -26.14
CA MET A 216 3.94 -5.82 -26.98
C MET A 216 4.89 -4.77 -26.42
N ASP A 217 5.46 -3.96 -27.29
CA ASP A 217 6.24 -2.79 -26.87
C ASP A 217 5.28 -1.72 -26.33
N ILE A 218 5.48 -1.33 -25.07
CA ILE A 218 4.68 -0.30 -24.39
C ILE A 218 5.26 1.11 -24.52
N GLY A 219 6.31 1.26 -25.32
CA GLY A 219 7.18 2.42 -25.47
C GLY A 219 8.56 2.17 -24.86
N ASP A 220 9.55 2.95 -25.25
CA ASP A 220 10.94 2.86 -24.77
C ASP A 220 11.64 1.48 -24.95
N GLY A 221 11.08 0.56 -25.74
CA GLY A 221 11.60 -0.79 -25.96
C GLY A 221 11.28 -1.78 -24.84
N THR A 222 10.43 -1.41 -23.88
CA THR A 222 10.00 -2.33 -22.82
C THR A 222 8.87 -3.23 -23.30
N MET A 223 9.12 -4.53 -23.34
CA MET A 223 8.11 -5.53 -23.73
C MET A 223 7.29 -5.96 -22.51
N ARG A 224 5.95 -5.87 -22.60
CA ARG A 224 5.01 -6.31 -21.57
C ARG A 224 3.72 -6.86 -22.19
N THR A 225 2.99 -7.65 -21.40
CA THR A 225 1.61 -8.01 -21.74
C THR A 225 0.64 -6.99 -21.14
N GLN A 226 -0.61 -6.97 -21.61
CA GLN A 226 -1.65 -6.12 -21.03
C GLN A 226 -2.09 -6.58 -19.62
N ASN A 227 -1.72 -7.78 -19.21
CA ASN A 227 -2.02 -8.31 -17.88
C ASN A 227 -1.02 -7.83 -16.80
N CYS A 228 0.04 -7.13 -17.22
CA CYS A 228 1.06 -6.56 -16.33
C CYS A 228 0.86 -5.07 -16.10
N MET A 229 1.52 -4.57 -15.07
CA MET A 229 1.59 -3.13 -14.80
C MET A 229 2.43 -2.42 -15.86
N TRP A 230 1.86 -1.40 -16.47
CA TRP A 230 2.51 -0.46 -17.36
C TRP A 230 2.73 0.85 -16.62
N MET A 231 3.91 1.43 -16.72
CA MET A 231 4.25 2.69 -16.06
C MET A 231 5.03 3.59 -16.99
N ASP A 232 4.52 4.80 -17.22
CA ASP A 232 5.33 5.90 -17.73
C ASP A 232 6.22 6.44 -16.60
N GLY A 233 7.42 5.89 -16.49
CA GLY A 233 8.35 6.23 -15.41
C GLY A 233 8.74 7.71 -15.43
N SER A 234 8.86 8.32 -16.62
CA SER A 234 9.18 9.75 -16.75
C SER A 234 8.01 10.63 -16.33
N GLY A 235 6.80 10.29 -16.76
CA GLY A 235 5.58 11.00 -16.39
C GLY A 235 5.32 10.94 -14.89
N VAL A 236 5.45 9.75 -14.28
CA VAL A 236 5.30 9.56 -12.82
C VAL A 236 6.37 10.34 -12.06
N PHE A 237 7.63 10.29 -12.49
CA PHE A 237 8.72 11.04 -11.85
C PHE A 237 8.46 12.55 -11.88
N ASN A 238 8.13 13.09 -13.05
CA ASN A 238 7.85 14.51 -13.20
C ASN A 238 6.63 14.95 -12.37
N PHE A 239 5.58 14.12 -12.32
CA PHE A 239 4.43 14.37 -11.46
C PHE A 239 4.83 14.47 -9.98
N VAL A 240 5.58 13.50 -9.47
CA VAL A 240 6.02 13.50 -8.07
C VAL A 240 6.87 14.72 -7.75
N GLN A 241 7.83 15.08 -8.61
CA GLN A 241 8.70 16.23 -8.40
C GLN A 241 7.94 17.58 -8.44
N ARG A 242 6.89 17.67 -9.22
CA ARG A 242 6.13 18.90 -9.37
C ARG A 242 5.07 19.07 -8.29
N GLU A 243 4.35 17.99 -7.94
CA GLU A 243 3.14 18.08 -7.13
C GLU A 243 3.41 17.78 -5.62
N VAL A 244 4.30 16.84 -5.31
CA VAL A 244 4.46 16.41 -3.92
C VAL A 244 5.13 17.47 -3.03
N PRO A 245 6.24 18.13 -3.43
CA PRO A 245 6.87 19.13 -2.57
C PRO A 245 5.91 20.28 -2.18
N PRO A 246 5.18 20.92 -3.12
CA PRO A 246 4.21 21.95 -2.74
C PRO A 246 3.11 21.45 -1.80
N MET A 247 2.62 20.21 -2.01
CA MET A 247 1.63 19.61 -1.12
C MET A 247 2.15 19.45 0.31
N VAL A 248 3.41 19.03 0.47
CA VAL A 248 4.03 18.88 1.78
C VAL A 248 4.22 20.25 2.45
N GLU A 249 4.70 21.26 1.71
CA GLU A 249 4.86 22.63 2.20
C GLU A 249 3.52 23.22 2.67
N GLU A 250 2.46 23.04 1.86
CA GLU A 250 1.11 23.47 2.18
C GLU A 250 0.58 22.79 3.46
N LEU A 251 0.78 21.49 3.59
CA LEU A 251 0.35 20.71 4.76
C LEU A 251 1.11 21.14 6.04
N LEU A 252 2.43 21.33 5.95
CA LEU A 252 3.25 21.78 7.06
C LEU A 252 2.86 23.20 7.49
N SER A 253 2.58 24.08 6.52
CA SER A 253 2.09 25.43 6.80
C SER A 253 0.73 25.42 7.50
N TYR A 254 -0.18 24.59 7.00
CA TYR A 254 -1.52 24.42 7.57
C TYR A 254 -1.48 23.95 9.04
N GLY A 255 -0.61 22.97 9.33
CA GLY A 255 -0.42 22.46 10.70
C GLY A 255 0.48 23.34 11.58
N CYS A 256 0.97 24.49 11.09
CA CYS A 256 1.96 25.32 11.76
C CYS A 256 3.27 24.58 12.13
N LEU A 257 3.65 23.58 11.32
CA LEU A 257 4.78 22.68 11.59
C LEU A 257 6.08 23.11 10.88
N LEU A 258 6.08 24.14 10.04
CA LEU A 258 7.23 24.56 9.23
C LEU A 258 8.48 24.90 10.07
N TYR A 259 8.28 25.39 11.30
CA TYR A 259 9.38 25.78 12.21
C TYR A 259 9.71 24.71 13.25
N THR A 260 8.96 23.63 13.32
CA THR A 260 9.14 22.55 14.30
C THR A 260 9.73 21.29 13.69
N SER A 261 9.70 21.17 12.36
CA SER A 261 10.28 20.03 11.65
C SER A 261 11.75 20.31 11.36
N PRO A 262 12.69 19.45 11.81
CA PRO A 262 14.10 19.62 11.47
C PRO A 262 14.29 19.52 9.96
N SER A 263 14.89 20.56 9.37
CA SER A 263 15.25 20.58 7.96
C SER A 263 16.46 19.65 7.72
N PRO A 264 16.59 19.02 6.54
CA PRO A 264 17.84 18.36 6.18
C PRO A 264 19.08 19.23 6.28
N ARG A 265 18.93 20.57 6.25
CA ARG A 265 20.00 21.52 6.48
C ARG A 265 20.45 21.58 7.94
N ASP A 266 19.58 21.23 8.88
CA ASP A 266 19.89 21.27 10.32
C ASP A 266 20.79 20.08 10.72
N TYR A 267 20.78 19.00 9.95
CA TYR A 267 21.67 17.84 10.10
C TYR A 267 23.02 17.99 9.39
N ALA A 268 23.15 18.95 8.46
CA ALA A 268 24.40 19.17 7.74
C ALA A 268 25.34 20.13 8.48
N ALA A 269 24.92 20.72 9.59
CA ALA A 269 25.69 21.69 10.40
C ALA A 269 26.14 21.12 11.76
N SER A 270 25.89 19.85 12.02
CA SER A 270 26.39 19.07 13.16
C SER A 270 27.27 17.92 12.66
#